data_1b196046e560eff740c870e60fc95830
#
_entry.id   1b196046e560eff740c870e60fc95830
#
_cell.length_a   1.000
_cell.length_b   1.000
_cell.length_c   1.000
_cell.angle_alpha   90.00
_cell.angle_beta   90.00
_cell.angle_gamma   90.00
#
_symmetry.space_group_name_H-M   'P 1'
#
loop_
_entity.id
_entity.type
_entity.pdbx_description
1 polymer ?
#
loop_
_entity_poly.entity_id
_entity_poly.type
_entity_poly.pdbx_seq_one_letter_code
_entity_poly.pdbx_strand_id
1 'polypeptide(L)'
;MISLFPEPHASPATGEVRCAATISLSVNAPRERVRDYVSFSALSLYQRCSLRYFFRYVAQLPEESVSASLVFGRAVHRAIEFHFRELMAGNAAPDLDTLLAEFHAGWDETSAEQITYPKTDTRDSLAHLADRVLMAFRASDIAQPRGHILGIEEELRGPVLDGAPDLLARLDLLTESQDTLTVTDFKTSKSAWSGDQATDSAEQLLLYFELARQRFPGMPIRLEFIVFTKAKKVAIGRYEVALNAARVERTKRVAQRVWRAISAGHFYPSPSPMNCGTCPFRTPCRRWSG
;
A
#
# COMPACT_ATOMS: atom_id res chain seq x y z
N MET A 1 -64.11 4.97 -41.35
CA MET A 1 -62.68 5.12 -41.14
C MET A 1 -62.46 6.39 -40.36
N ILE A 2 -62.23 6.24 -39.07
CA ILE A 2 -62.18 7.33 -38.09
C ILE A 2 -60.76 7.46 -37.67
N SER A 3 -60.18 8.62 -37.97
CA SER A 3 -58.85 9.03 -37.48
C SER A 3 -58.97 9.59 -36.07
N LEU A 4 -58.18 9.06 -35.14
CA LEU A 4 -58.08 9.55 -33.76
C LEU A 4 -56.63 9.81 -33.45
N PHE A 5 -56.20 11.07 -33.56
CA PHE A 5 -55.04 11.62 -32.84
C PHE A 5 -55.46 12.99 -32.26
N PRO A 6 -55.35 13.21 -30.97
CA PRO A 6 -55.47 14.55 -30.41
C PRO A 6 -54.14 15.32 -30.50
N GLU A 7 -54.27 16.61 -30.79
CA GLU A 7 -53.19 17.58 -30.88
C GLU A 7 -52.62 17.97 -29.51
N PRO A 8 -51.36 18.49 -29.44
CA PRO A 8 -50.66 18.74 -28.19
C PRO A 8 -50.99 20.12 -27.61
N HIS A 9 -51.28 20.14 -26.30
CA HIS A 9 -51.43 21.36 -25.53
C HIS A 9 -50.07 21.93 -25.14
N ALA A 10 -50.03 23.27 -25.18
CA ALA A 10 -48.87 24.15 -24.97
C ALA A 10 -48.17 24.02 -23.61
N SER A 11 -46.87 24.28 -23.64
CA SER A 11 -45.94 24.45 -22.52
C SER A 11 -46.29 25.60 -21.58
N PRO A 12 -45.78 25.56 -20.37
CA PRO A 12 -45.25 26.78 -19.79
C PRO A 12 -43.80 26.63 -19.27
N ALA A 13 -43.07 27.72 -19.57
CA ALA A 13 -41.97 28.34 -18.82
C ALA A 13 -40.73 27.53 -18.45
N THR A 14 -39.72 27.84 -19.19
CA THR A 14 -38.26 27.83 -18.92
C THR A 14 -37.88 28.15 -17.46
N GLY A 15 -37.41 27.11 -16.76
CA GLY A 15 -36.53 27.22 -15.64
C GLY A 15 -35.12 26.95 -16.12
N GLU A 16 -34.27 27.93 -16.18
CA GLU A 16 -32.84 27.77 -16.45
C GLU A 16 -32.20 26.91 -15.35
N VAL A 17 -31.96 25.64 -15.65
CA VAL A 17 -31.07 24.80 -14.88
C VAL A 17 -29.64 25.28 -15.21
N ARG A 18 -29.04 26.04 -14.30
CA ARG A 18 -27.62 26.36 -14.38
C ARG A 18 -26.82 25.08 -14.45
N CYS A 19 -26.28 24.82 -15.62
CA CYS A 19 -25.37 23.72 -15.90
C CYS A 19 -24.15 23.86 -14.96
N ALA A 20 -24.00 22.91 -14.05
CA ALA A 20 -22.81 22.82 -13.20
C ALA A 20 -21.58 22.72 -14.09
N ALA A 21 -20.57 23.53 -13.81
CA ALA A 21 -19.33 23.63 -14.55
C ALA A 21 -18.75 22.23 -14.83
N THR A 22 -18.68 21.88 -16.09
CA THR A 22 -17.96 20.71 -16.57
C THR A 22 -16.48 20.98 -16.31
N ILE A 23 -15.89 20.32 -15.32
CA ILE A 23 -14.45 20.33 -15.13
C ILE A 23 -13.88 19.51 -16.29
N SER A 24 -13.51 20.19 -17.37
CA SER A 24 -12.71 19.64 -18.44
C SER A 24 -11.30 19.46 -17.88
N LEU A 25 -10.98 18.25 -17.44
CA LEU A 25 -9.62 17.86 -17.13
C LEU A 25 -8.86 17.75 -18.46
N SER A 26 -8.34 18.87 -18.96
CA SER A 26 -7.49 18.84 -20.15
C SER A 26 -6.26 17.99 -19.84
N VAL A 27 -5.97 17.02 -20.71
CA VAL A 27 -4.81 16.11 -20.65
C VAL A 27 -3.46 16.86 -20.75
N ASN A 28 -3.48 18.18 -20.91
CA ASN A 28 -2.34 19.08 -20.86
C ASN A 28 -2.06 19.59 -19.43
N ALA A 29 -2.19 18.75 -18.41
CA ALA A 29 -1.61 19.04 -17.10
C ALA A 29 -0.07 19.12 -17.25
N PRO A 30 0.59 20.11 -16.63
CA PRO A 30 2.01 20.34 -16.80
C PRO A 30 2.80 19.06 -16.49
N ARG A 31 3.74 18.69 -17.39
CA ARG A 31 4.71 17.59 -17.19
C ARG A 31 5.66 17.81 -16.01
N GLU A 32 5.39 18.79 -15.16
CA GLU A 32 6.21 19.17 -14.02
C GLU A 32 5.77 18.43 -12.77
N ARG A 33 6.57 17.52 -12.39
CA ARG A 33 6.77 16.65 -11.22
C ARG A 33 6.38 15.19 -11.46
N VAL A 34 6.95 14.60 -12.48
CA VAL A 34 7.23 13.16 -12.40
C VAL A 34 8.12 12.98 -11.16
N ARG A 35 7.70 12.13 -10.24
CA ARG A 35 8.55 11.78 -9.08
C ARG A 35 9.92 11.37 -9.61
N ASP A 36 10.98 11.82 -8.96
CA ASP A 36 12.36 11.46 -9.29
C ASP A 36 12.72 10.03 -8.86
N TYR A 37 11.73 9.27 -8.38
CA TYR A 37 11.82 7.87 -8.00
C TYR A 37 10.55 7.08 -8.32
N VAL A 38 10.71 5.77 -8.38
CA VAL A 38 9.65 4.78 -8.50
C VAL A 38 9.61 3.94 -7.21
N SER A 39 8.42 3.56 -6.73
CA SER A 39 8.26 2.62 -5.62
C SER A 39 7.42 1.41 -6.02
N PHE A 40 7.63 0.27 -5.35
CA PHE A 40 6.81 -0.92 -5.60
C PHE A 40 5.31 -0.65 -5.41
N SER A 41 4.93 0.11 -4.39
CA SER A 41 3.54 0.45 -4.13
C SER A 41 2.90 1.26 -5.27
N ALA A 42 3.67 2.15 -5.92
CA ALA A 42 3.22 2.91 -7.08
C ALA A 42 3.03 2.01 -8.31
N LEU A 43 4.00 1.13 -8.60
CA LEU A 43 3.91 0.15 -9.70
C LEU A 43 2.73 -0.81 -9.49
N SER A 44 2.59 -1.36 -8.30
CA SER A 44 1.47 -2.25 -7.93
C SER A 44 0.11 -1.54 -8.02
N LEU A 45 0.04 -0.25 -7.67
CA LEU A 45 -1.19 0.52 -7.83
C LEU A 45 -1.56 0.68 -9.30
N TYR A 46 -0.58 0.97 -10.17
CA TYR A 46 -0.79 1.06 -11.61
C TYR A 46 -1.33 -0.25 -12.18
N GLN A 47 -0.71 -1.38 -11.83
CA GLN A 47 -1.15 -2.71 -12.28
C GLN A 47 -2.58 -3.04 -11.85
N ARG A 48 -3.00 -2.62 -10.66
CA ARG A 48 -4.38 -2.81 -10.18
C ARG A 48 -5.38 -1.90 -10.90
N CYS A 49 -5.03 -0.62 -11.09
CA CYS A 49 -5.86 0.35 -11.80
C CYS A 49 -5.01 1.56 -12.20
N SER A 50 -4.67 1.65 -13.49
CA SER A 50 -3.80 2.72 -14.00
C SER A 50 -4.44 4.11 -13.85
N LEU A 51 -5.78 4.23 -13.92
CA LEU A 51 -6.47 5.49 -13.66
C LEU A 51 -6.39 5.92 -12.19
N ARG A 52 -6.43 4.97 -11.24
CA ARG A 52 -6.22 5.27 -9.82
C ARG A 52 -4.80 5.76 -9.55
N TYR A 53 -3.80 5.19 -10.24
CA TYR A 53 -2.42 5.68 -10.22
C TYR A 53 -2.36 7.13 -10.74
N PHE A 54 -2.99 7.42 -11.88
CA PHE A 54 -3.04 8.76 -12.45
C PHE A 54 -3.61 9.77 -11.46
N PHE A 55 -4.76 9.52 -10.86
CA PHE A 55 -5.36 10.42 -9.89
C PHE A 55 -4.46 10.68 -8.68
N ARG A 56 -3.81 9.65 -8.15
CA ARG A 56 -2.96 9.78 -6.96
C ARG A 56 -1.63 10.46 -7.25
N TYR A 57 -0.93 10.04 -8.31
CA TYR A 57 0.48 10.38 -8.52
C TYR A 57 0.72 11.41 -9.61
N VAL A 58 -0.15 11.51 -10.61
CA VAL A 58 -0.03 12.46 -11.72
C VAL A 58 -0.91 13.68 -11.48
N ALA A 59 -2.21 13.48 -11.32
CA ALA A 59 -3.17 14.55 -11.04
C ALA A 59 -3.15 15.03 -9.58
N GLN A 60 -2.54 14.25 -8.66
CA GLN A 60 -2.40 14.57 -7.23
C GLN A 60 -3.72 14.97 -6.56
N LEU A 61 -4.82 14.29 -6.94
CA LEU A 61 -6.12 14.56 -6.35
C LEU A 61 -6.14 14.12 -4.87
N PRO A 62 -6.82 14.87 -4.00
CA PRO A 62 -7.01 14.45 -2.62
C PRO A 62 -7.81 13.14 -2.57
N GLU A 63 -7.45 12.27 -1.63
CA GLU A 63 -8.20 11.03 -1.38
C GLU A 63 -9.46 11.36 -0.59
N GLU A 64 -10.64 11.01 -1.15
CA GLU A 64 -11.94 11.25 -0.49
C GLU A 64 -12.11 10.36 0.74
N SER A 65 -11.44 9.22 0.77
CA SER A 65 -11.56 8.26 1.88
C SER A 65 -10.36 7.32 1.98
N VAL A 66 -10.13 6.80 3.18
CA VAL A 66 -9.10 5.78 3.47
C VAL A 66 -9.77 4.59 4.14
N SER A 67 -9.45 3.36 3.74
CA SER A 67 -10.02 2.18 4.40
C SER A 67 -9.47 1.98 5.80
N ALA A 68 -10.34 1.68 6.77
CA ALA A 68 -9.95 1.35 8.15
C ALA A 68 -8.90 0.23 8.20
N SER A 69 -8.94 -0.73 7.26
CA SER A 69 -7.93 -1.79 7.17
C SER A 69 -6.53 -1.28 6.82
N LEU A 70 -6.42 -0.21 6.02
CA LEU A 70 -5.14 0.42 5.69
C LEU A 70 -4.63 1.25 6.87
N VAL A 71 -5.51 2.01 7.53
CA VAL A 71 -5.18 2.77 8.74
C VAL A 71 -4.70 1.83 9.83
N PHE A 72 -5.42 0.72 10.06
CA PHE A 72 -5.02 -0.32 11.01
C PHE A 72 -3.62 -0.87 10.71
N GLY A 73 -3.35 -1.22 9.46
CA GLY A 73 -2.04 -1.74 9.06
C GLY A 73 -0.92 -0.76 9.38
N ARG A 74 -1.07 0.51 9.00
CA ARG A 74 -0.09 1.58 9.28
C ARG A 74 0.13 1.80 10.77
N ALA A 75 -0.94 1.80 11.56
CA ALA A 75 -0.86 1.98 13.00
C ALA A 75 -0.15 0.81 13.70
N VAL A 76 -0.39 -0.45 13.25
CA VAL A 76 0.35 -1.62 13.74
C VAL A 76 1.83 -1.54 13.36
N HIS A 77 2.16 -1.15 12.11
CA HIS A 77 3.55 -0.96 11.70
C HIS A 77 4.26 0.07 12.56
N ARG A 78 3.63 1.22 12.83
CA ARG A 78 4.20 2.24 13.72
C ARG A 78 4.53 1.70 15.12
N ALA A 79 3.64 0.92 15.73
CA ALA A 79 3.89 0.34 17.03
C ALA A 79 5.05 -0.68 17.01
N ILE A 80 5.16 -1.50 15.95
CA ILE A 80 6.26 -2.45 15.74
C ILE A 80 7.58 -1.71 15.46
N GLU A 81 7.54 -0.67 14.63
CA GLU A 81 8.67 0.21 14.36
C GLU A 81 9.21 0.82 15.65
N PHE A 82 8.33 1.38 16.50
CA PHE A 82 8.69 1.94 17.79
C PHE A 82 9.38 0.88 18.67
N HIS A 83 8.83 -0.32 18.75
CA HIS A 83 9.43 -1.43 19.51
C HIS A 83 10.89 -1.69 19.10
N PHE A 84 11.16 -1.83 17.81
CA PHE A 84 12.50 -2.10 17.32
C PHE A 84 13.44 -0.89 17.46
N ARG A 85 12.92 0.35 17.36
CA ARG A 85 13.70 1.56 17.62
C ARG A 85 14.20 1.61 19.07
N GLU A 86 13.35 1.27 20.03
CA GLU A 86 13.74 1.18 21.45
C GLU A 86 14.84 0.12 21.67
N LEU A 87 14.69 -1.07 21.06
CA LEU A 87 15.73 -2.10 21.14
C LEU A 87 17.04 -1.68 20.48
N MET A 88 16.97 -1.04 19.31
CA MET A 88 18.15 -0.51 18.60
C MET A 88 18.88 0.57 19.41
N ALA A 89 18.13 1.37 20.17
CA ALA A 89 18.70 2.36 21.10
C ALA A 89 19.28 1.76 22.38
N GLY A 90 19.16 0.43 22.59
CA GLY A 90 19.61 -0.26 23.79
C GLY A 90 18.63 -0.17 24.97
N ASN A 91 17.42 0.30 24.74
CA ASN A 91 16.38 0.39 25.75
C ASN A 91 15.70 -0.98 25.97
N ALA A 92 15.00 -1.11 27.09
CA ALA A 92 14.16 -2.29 27.34
C ALA A 92 13.00 -2.35 26.34
N ALA A 93 12.56 -3.58 26.01
CA ALA A 93 11.39 -3.76 25.16
C ALA A 93 10.15 -3.06 25.77
N PRO A 94 9.43 -2.23 24.99
CA PRO A 94 8.26 -1.52 25.44
C PRO A 94 7.17 -2.47 25.98
N ASP A 95 6.43 -2.02 26.96
CA ASP A 95 5.26 -2.74 27.44
C ASP A 95 4.08 -2.64 26.45
N LEU A 96 3.01 -3.36 26.72
CA LEU A 96 1.85 -3.38 25.82
C LEU A 96 1.15 -2.03 25.75
N ASP A 97 1.03 -1.34 26.89
CA ASP A 97 0.33 -0.05 26.97
C ASP A 97 1.07 1.02 26.13
N THR A 98 2.40 1.01 26.16
CA THR A 98 3.24 1.87 25.31
C THR A 98 3.04 1.57 23.83
N LEU A 99 3.01 0.30 23.43
CA LEU A 99 2.77 -0.07 22.02
C LEU A 99 1.35 0.29 21.57
N LEU A 100 0.35 0.16 22.45
CA LEU A 100 -1.01 0.60 22.15
C LEU A 100 -1.10 2.12 22.02
N ALA A 101 -0.36 2.88 22.81
CA ALA A 101 -0.29 4.33 22.67
C ALA A 101 0.27 4.72 21.30
N GLU A 102 1.34 4.05 20.83
CA GLU A 102 1.89 4.27 19.48
C GLU A 102 0.92 3.86 18.36
N PHE A 103 0.20 2.75 18.55
CA PHE A 103 -0.87 2.37 17.62
C PHE A 103 -1.96 3.44 17.54
N HIS A 104 -2.43 3.96 18.68
CA HIS A 104 -3.45 5.01 18.69
C HIS A 104 -2.94 6.31 18.07
N ALA A 105 -1.71 6.71 18.36
CA ALA A 105 -1.08 7.86 17.74
C ALA A 105 -1.03 7.71 16.19
N GLY A 106 -0.60 6.55 15.67
CA GLY A 106 -0.59 6.28 14.23
C GLY A 106 -1.98 6.18 13.60
N TRP A 107 -2.99 5.75 14.38
CA TRP A 107 -4.38 5.76 13.91
C TRP A 107 -4.91 7.18 13.76
N ASP A 108 -4.65 8.03 14.75
CA ASP A 108 -5.19 9.40 14.84
C ASP A 108 -4.52 10.39 13.87
N GLU A 109 -3.44 9.98 13.18
CA GLU A 109 -2.90 10.72 12.03
C GLU A 109 -3.89 10.81 10.85
N THR A 110 -4.90 9.93 10.81
CA THR A 110 -5.94 9.96 9.78
C THR A 110 -7.23 10.53 10.36
N SER A 111 -7.76 11.61 9.76
CA SER A 111 -9.04 12.20 10.18
C SER A 111 -10.15 11.14 10.19
N ALA A 112 -10.95 11.13 11.25
CA ALA A 112 -12.01 10.15 11.46
C ALA A 112 -13.07 10.16 10.33
N GLU A 113 -13.36 11.35 9.77
CA GLU A 113 -14.32 11.54 8.68
C GLU A 113 -13.84 10.91 7.36
N GLN A 114 -12.53 10.73 7.21
CA GLN A 114 -11.93 10.10 6.03
C GLN A 114 -11.92 8.58 6.12
N ILE A 115 -12.10 7.99 7.31
CA ILE A 115 -11.99 6.54 7.50
C ILE A 115 -13.30 5.85 7.10
N THR A 116 -13.20 4.92 6.14
CA THR A 116 -14.32 4.06 5.76
C THR A 116 -14.17 2.67 6.37
N TYR A 117 -15.20 2.23 7.07
CA TYR A 117 -15.25 0.94 7.76
C TYR A 117 -16.02 -0.10 6.93
N PRO A 118 -15.57 -1.37 6.88
CA PRO A 118 -16.43 -2.48 6.49
C PRO A 118 -17.65 -2.58 7.44
N LYS A 119 -18.73 -3.20 6.99
CA LYS A 119 -19.96 -3.31 7.80
C LYS A 119 -19.77 -3.99 9.17
N THR A 120 -18.73 -4.81 9.29
CA THR A 120 -18.45 -5.62 10.49
C THR A 120 -17.46 -4.95 11.45
N ASP A 121 -16.82 -3.88 11.03
CA ASP A 121 -15.71 -3.27 11.80
C ASP A 121 -16.12 -1.90 12.32
N THR A 122 -15.68 -1.59 13.54
CA THR A 122 -15.76 -0.28 14.15
C THR A 122 -14.37 0.11 14.64
N ARG A 123 -14.18 1.38 15.02
CA ARG A 123 -12.93 1.82 15.68
C ARG A 123 -12.61 0.95 16.90
N ASP A 124 -13.61 0.71 17.76
CA ASP A 124 -13.42 -0.05 19.00
C ASP A 124 -13.08 -1.51 18.71
N SER A 125 -13.76 -2.15 17.74
CA SER A 125 -13.45 -3.53 17.37
C SER A 125 -12.02 -3.68 16.82
N LEU A 126 -11.54 -2.66 16.09
CA LEU A 126 -10.17 -2.62 15.58
C LEU A 126 -9.14 -2.27 16.67
N ALA A 127 -9.48 -1.44 17.65
CA ALA A 127 -8.64 -1.19 18.81
C ALA A 127 -8.44 -2.49 19.64
N HIS A 128 -9.51 -3.22 19.91
CA HIS A 128 -9.42 -4.54 20.56
C HIS A 128 -8.65 -5.58 19.72
N LEU A 129 -8.69 -5.48 18.40
CA LEU A 129 -7.87 -6.31 17.53
C LEU A 129 -6.39 -5.94 17.64
N ALA A 130 -6.07 -4.64 17.72
CA ALA A 130 -4.70 -4.17 17.91
C ALA A 130 -4.10 -4.66 19.22
N ASP A 131 -4.86 -4.61 20.32
CA ASP A 131 -4.46 -5.18 21.61
C ASP A 131 -4.03 -6.65 21.45
N ARG A 132 -4.85 -7.48 20.80
CA ARG A 132 -4.52 -8.90 20.58
C ARG A 132 -3.31 -9.09 19.67
N VAL A 133 -3.17 -8.28 18.62
CA VAL A 133 -2.04 -8.37 17.67
C VAL A 133 -0.74 -7.98 18.36
N LEU A 134 -0.72 -6.89 19.12
CA LEU A 134 0.47 -6.41 19.80
C LEU A 134 0.84 -7.28 21.00
N MET A 135 -0.15 -7.83 21.72
CA MET A 135 0.08 -8.85 22.74
C MET A 135 0.72 -10.11 22.15
N ALA A 136 0.19 -10.62 21.03
CA ALA A 136 0.74 -11.79 20.34
C ALA A 136 2.15 -11.50 19.81
N PHE A 137 2.39 -10.31 19.25
CA PHE A 137 3.71 -9.87 18.81
C PHE A 137 4.71 -9.91 19.96
N ARG A 138 4.43 -9.27 21.09
CA ARG A 138 5.31 -9.24 22.26
C ARG A 138 5.63 -10.63 22.83
N ALA A 139 4.66 -11.53 22.77
CA ALA A 139 4.83 -12.92 23.27
C ALA A 139 5.56 -13.83 22.28
N SER A 140 5.84 -13.37 21.06
CA SER A 140 6.48 -14.17 20.01
C SER A 140 7.99 -13.97 19.93
N ASP A 141 8.68 -14.89 19.25
CA ASP A 141 10.09 -14.74 18.87
C ASP A 141 10.35 -13.59 17.89
N ILE A 142 9.29 -13.08 17.25
CA ILE A 142 9.38 -11.96 16.33
C ILE A 142 9.74 -10.65 17.05
N ALA A 143 9.32 -10.48 18.29
CA ALA A 143 9.66 -9.31 19.10
C ALA A 143 11.15 -9.24 19.49
N GLN A 144 11.89 -10.32 19.26
CA GLN A 144 13.35 -10.35 19.46
C GLN A 144 14.04 -10.34 18.09
N PRO A 145 14.89 -9.34 17.81
CA PRO A 145 15.60 -9.28 16.53
C PRO A 145 16.57 -10.46 16.40
N ARG A 146 16.63 -11.06 15.21
CA ARG A 146 17.64 -12.07 14.90
C ARG A 146 18.95 -11.38 14.54
N GLY A 147 19.81 -11.14 15.53
CA GLY A 147 21.09 -10.45 15.37
C GLY A 147 20.99 -8.94 15.59
N HIS A 148 21.87 -8.19 14.96
CA HIS A 148 21.95 -6.74 15.09
C HIS A 148 20.93 -6.06 14.18
N ILE A 149 20.21 -5.07 14.70
CA ILE A 149 19.34 -4.22 13.88
C ILE A 149 20.23 -3.21 13.17
N LEU A 150 20.23 -3.23 11.83
CA LEU A 150 20.95 -2.31 10.98
C LEU A 150 20.08 -1.13 10.52
N GLY A 151 18.77 -1.32 10.41
CA GLY A 151 17.85 -0.28 9.98
C GLY A 151 16.39 -0.62 10.27
N ILE A 152 15.60 0.41 10.48
CA ILE A 152 14.15 0.33 10.74
C ILE A 152 13.52 1.43 9.89
N GLU A 153 12.53 1.08 9.05
CA GLU A 153 11.99 1.98 8.02
C GLU A 153 13.11 2.58 7.15
N GLU A 154 14.14 1.76 6.90
CA GLU A 154 15.34 2.17 6.17
C GLU A 154 15.02 2.44 4.70
N GLU A 155 15.36 3.62 4.22
CA GLU A 155 15.18 3.98 2.82
C GLU A 155 16.42 3.61 2.00
N LEU A 156 16.24 2.68 1.06
CA LEU A 156 17.21 2.36 0.03
C LEU A 156 16.76 2.95 -1.30
N ARG A 157 17.68 3.57 -2.01
CA ARG A 157 17.43 4.14 -3.33
C ARG A 157 18.56 3.81 -4.30
N GLY A 158 18.20 3.45 -5.54
CA GLY A 158 19.18 3.17 -6.56
C GLY A 158 18.60 2.70 -7.89
N PRO A 159 19.45 2.59 -8.92
CA PRO A 159 19.06 2.15 -10.26
C PRO A 159 18.83 0.64 -10.27
N VAL A 160 17.58 0.21 -10.44
CA VAL A 160 17.18 -1.20 -10.54
C VAL A 160 16.50 -1.49 -11.88
N LEU A 161 15.84 -0.50 -12.46
CA LEU A 161 15.00 -0.64 -13.64
C LEU A 161 15.55 0.21 -14.78
N ASP A 162 15.96 -0.42 -15.89
CA ASP A 162 16.50 0.29 -17.04
C ASP A 162 15.46 1.24 -17.66
N GLY A 163 15.86 2.48 -17.89
CA GLY A 163 15.00 3.52 -18.47
C GLY A 163 13.91 4.04 -17.52
N ALA A 164 14.03 3.76 -16.22
CA ALA A 164 13.19 4.32 -15.16
C ALA A 164 14.02 5.19 -14.20
N PRO A 165 13.39 6.07 -13.40
CA PRO A 165 14.05 6.68 -12.25
C PRO A 165 14.49 5.62 -11.23
N ASP A 166 15.30 6.04 -10.28
CA ASP A 166 15.70 5.17 -9.17
C ASP A 166 14.51 4.50 -8.51
N LEU A 167 14.66 3.22 -8.17
CA LEU A 167 13.73 2.55 -7.27
C LEU A 167 13.99 3.02 -5.84
N LEU A 168 12.92 3.38 -5.14
CA LEU A 168 12.93 3.66 -3.71
C LEU A 168 12.20 2.52 -2.98
N ALA A 169 12.89 1.89 -2.04
CA ALA A 169 12.37 0.92 -1.10
C ALA A 169 12.43 1.49 0.31
N ARG A 170 11.40 1.21 1.11
CA ARG A 170 11.43 1.41 2.56
C ARG A 170 11.32 0.03 3.19
N LEU A 171 12.37 -0.35 3.92
CA LEU A 171 12.49 -1.65 4.57
C LEU A 171 11.98 -1.55 6.00
N ASP A 172 10.96 -2.33 6.35
CA ASP A 172 10.37 -2.26 7.69
C ASP A 172 11.41 -2.60 8.77
N LEU A 173 12.19 -3.68 8.55
CA LEU A 173 13.28 -4.07 9.45
C LEU A 173 14.43 -4.71 8.66
N LEU A 174 15.64 -4.28 8.95
CA LEU A 174 16.87 -4.81 8.42
C LEU A 174 17.76 -5.30 9.56
N THR A 175 18.10 -6.59 9.56
CA THR A 175 18.96 -7.19 10.59
C THR A 175 20.11 -7.94 9.99
N GLU A 176 21.21 -8.10 10.75
CA GLU A 176 22.38 -8.88 10.37
C GLU A 176 22.71 -9.89 11.45
N SER A 177 22.86 -11.14 11.06
CA SER A 177 23.28 -12.24 11.92
C SER A 177 24.13 -13.24 11.15
N GLN A 178 25.29 -13.61 11.71
CA GLN A 178 26.19 -14.58 11.08
C GLN A 178 26.48 -14.23 9.61
N ASP A 179 26.88 -12.98 9.37
CA ASP A 179 27.19 -12.44 8.04
C ASP A 179 26.01 -12.53 7.02
N THR A 180 24.81 -12.78 7.48
CA THR A 180 23.59 -12.82 6.66
C THR A 180 22.69 -11.62 6.96
N LEU A 181 22.39 -10.85 5.93
CA LEU A 181 21.44 -9.75 5.98
C LEU A 181 20.02 -10.30 5.85
N THR A 182 19.11 -9.91 6.75
CA THR A 182 17.69 -10.26 6.65
C THR A 182 16.86 -9.00 6.43
N VAL A 183 16.11 -9.00 5.31
CA VAL A 183 15.10 -7.98 5.00
C VAL A 183 13.75 -8.54 5.40
N THR A 184 13.14 -7.93 6.40
CA THR A 184 11.81 -8.32 6.91
C THR A 184 10.79 -7.27 6.52
N ASP A 185 9.63 -7.73 6.01
CA ASP A 185 8.47 -6.90 5.70
C ASP A 185 7.27 -7.40 6.51
N PHE A 186 6.67 -6.53 7.30
CA PHE A 186 5.53 -6.83 8.16
C PHE A 186 4.21 -6.68 7.39
N LYS A 187 3.31 -7.61 7.54
CA LYS A 187 1.99 -7.58 6.90
C LYS A 187 0.88 -7.89 7.89
N THR A 188 -0.24 -7.20 7.75
CA THR A 188 -1.49 -7.59 8.39
C THR A 188 -2.43 -8.22 7.35
N SER A 189 -2.99 -9.38 7.65
CA SER A 189 -3.86 -10.13 6.75
C SER A 189 -5.14 -10.59 7.44
N LYS A 190 -6.23 -10.81 6.69
CA LYS A 190 -7.47 -11.37 7.24
C LYS A 190 -7.29 -12.83 7.70
N SER A 191 -6.44 -13.58 7.01
CA SER A 191 -6.15 -15.00 7.27
C SER A 191 -4.65 -15.27 7.22
N ALA A 192 -4.24 -16.40 7.75
CA ALA A 192 -2.88 -16.89 7.56
C ALA A 192 -2.58 -17.07 6.06
N TRP A 193 -1.36 -16.78 5.67
CA TRP A 193 -0.91 -17.02 4.30
C TRP A 193 -0.57 -18.49 4.08
N SER A 194 -0.70 -18.94 2.84
CA SER A 194 -0.05 -20.16 2.37
C SER A 194 1.37 -19.83 1.86
N GLY A 195 2.18 -20.86 1.66
CA GLY A 195 3.49 -20.70 1.00
C GLY A 195 3.36 -20.13 -0.42
N ASP A 196 2.31 -20.53 -1.15
CA ASP A 196 2.03 -20.01 -2.49
C ASP A 196 1.68 -18.52 -2.44
N GLN A 197 0.86 -18.10 -1.47
CA GLN A 197 0.51 -16.69 -1.31
C GLN A 197 1.73 -15.83 -0.97
N ALA A 198 2.63 -16.32 -0.11
CA ALA A 198 3.88 -15.64 0.18
C ALA A 198 4.76 -15.53 -1.07
N THR A 199 4.80 -16.62 -1.84
CA THR A 199 5.49 -16.67 -3.13
C THR A 199 4.89 -15.65 -4.10
N ASP A 200 3.60 -15.61 -4.30
CA ASP A 200 2.93 -14.68 -5.22
C ASP A 200 3.09 -13.20 -4.80
N SER A 201 3.22 -12.94 -3.50
CA SER A 201 3.42 -11.60 -2.94
C SER A 201 4.88 -11.12 -2.96
N ALA A 202 5.82 -11.95 -3.36
CA ALA A 202 7.25 -11.70 -3.19
C ALA A 202 7.83 -10.59 -4.08
N GLU A 203 7.12 -10.11 -5.10
CA GLU A 203 7.64 -9.12 -6.06
C GLU A 203 8.22 -7.88 -5.38
N GLN A 204 7.62 -7.42 -4.29
CA GLN A 204 8.13 -6.32 -3.47
C GLN A 204 9.53 -6.64 -2.94
N LEU A 205 9.68 -7.74 -2.24
CA LEU A 205 10.94 -8.13 -1.62
C LEU A 205 12.02 -8.46 -2.66
N LEU A 206 11.65 -9.00 -3.84
CA LEU A 206 12.60 -9.26 -4.92
C LEU A 206 13.18 -7.97 -5.51
N LEU A 207 12.41 -6.89 -5.59
CA LEU A 207 12.93 -5.58 -5.97
C LEU A 207 13.79 -4.96 -4.85
N TYR A 208 13.39 -5.15 -3.59
CA TYR A 208 14.15 -4.69 -2.43
C TYR A 208 15.49 -5.41 -2.30
N PHE A 209 15.55 -6.71 -2.66
CA PHE A 209 16.79 -7.46 -2.77
C PHE A 209 17.80 -6.80 -3.70
N GLU A 210 17.38 -6.29 -4.84
CA GLU A 210 18.28 -5.62 -5.80
C GLU A 210 18.94 -4.37 -5.18
N LEU A 211 18.19 -3.59 -4.39
CA LEU A 211 18.74 -2.45 -3.66
C LEU A 211 19.65 -2.87 -2.49
N ALA A 212 19.21 -3.88 -1.72
CA ALA A 212 19.97 -4.38 -0.59
C ALA A 212 21.33 -4.94 -1.03
N ARG A 213 21.40 -5.72 -2.12
CA ARG A 213 22.66 -6.24 -2.64
C ARG A 213 23.59 -5.16 -3.22
N GLN A 214 23.06 -4.03 -3.69
CA GLN A 214 23.87 -2.87 -4.09
C GLN A 214 24.47 -2.17 -2.87
N ARG A 215 23.68 -2.05 -1.80
CA ARG A 215 24.10 -1.37 -0.57
C ARG A 215 25.04 -2.22 0.28
N PHE A 216 24.90 -3.56 0.24
CA PHE A 216 25.66 -4.53 1.02
C PHE A 216 26.26 -5.60 0.09
N PRO A 217 27.27 -5.23 -0.71
CA PRO A 217 27.86 -6.13 -1.71
C PRO A 217 28.54 -7.33 -1.05
N GLY A 218 28.27 -8.52 -1.57
CA GLY A 218 28.89 -9.77 -1.10
C GLY A 218 28.22 -10.41 0.12
N MET A 219 27.31 -9.74 0.80
CA MET A 219 26.56 -10.33 1.91
C MET A 219 25.45 -11.26 1.39
N PRO A 220 25.30 -12.46 1.94
CA PRO A 220 24.10 -13.27 1.76
C PRO A 220 22.86 -12.52 2.25
N ILE A 221 21.78 -12.56 1.47
CA ILE A 221 20.55 -11.85 1.80
C ILE A 221 19.39 -12.84 1.93
N ARG A 222 18.68 -12.76 3.06
CA ARG A 222 17.42 -13.46 3.30
C ARG A 222 16.27 -12.46 3.20
N LEU A 223 15.18 -12.90 2.59
CA LEU A 223 13.95 -12.12 2.48
C LEU A 223 12.84 -12.85 3.22
N GLU A 224 12.09 -12.15 4.05
CA GLU A 224 10.97 -12.76 4.76
C GLU A 224 9.78 -11.81 4.93
N PHE A 225 8.59 -12.39 4.94
CA PHE A 225 7.38 -11.74 5.43
C PHE A 225 7.06 -12.22 6.83
N ILE A 226 6.68 -11.30 7.70
CA ILE A 226 6.03 -11.59 8.98
C ILE A 226 4.57 -11.16 8.86
N VAL A 227 3.65 -12.10 8.97
CA VAL A 227 2.23 -11.87 8.72
C VAL A 227 1.43 -12.03 9.99
N PHE A 228 0.77 -10.97 10.43
CA PHE A 228 -0.15 -10.95 11.57
C PHE A 228 -1.58 -11.14 11.07
N THR A 229 -2.30 -12.14 11.57
CA THR A 229 -3.69 -12.33 11.17
C THR A 229 -4.63 -11.42 11.96
N LYS A 230 -5.58 -10.81 11.24
CA LYS A 230 -6.69 -10.02 11.82
C LYS A 230 -7.86 -10.93 12.19
N ALA A 231 -7.60 -11.92 13.04
CA ALA A 231 -8.56 -12.93 13.45
C ALA A 231 -8.85 -12.85 14.96
N LYS A 232 -9.93 -13.51 15.40
CA LYS A 232 -10.25 -13.60 16.83
C LYS A 232 -9.10 -14.23 17.63
N LYS A 233 -8.48 -15.28 17.09
CA LYS A 233 -7.20 -15.83 17.56
C LYS A 233 -6.12 -15.39 16.56
N VAL A 234 -5.27 -14.47 17.00
CA VAL A 234 -4.16 -13.97 16.18
C VAL A 234 -3.15 -15.09 15.99
N ALA A 235 -2.74 -15.29 14.75
CA ALA A 235 -1.60 -16.11 14.37
C ALA A 235 -0.53 -15.23 13.75
N ILE A 236 0.73 -15.54 14.01
CA ILE A 236 1.89 -14.90 13.40
C ILE A 236 2.57 -15.95 12.54
N GLY A 237 2.71 -15.66 11.25
CA GLY A 237 3.40 -16.53 10.30
C GLY A 237 4.69 -15.89 9.81
N ARG A 238 5.75 -16.68 9.73
CA ARG A 238 7.02 -16.30 9.11
C ARG A 238 7.13 -17.02 7.77
N TYR A 239 7.36 -16.28 6.70
CA TYR A 239 7.42 -16.83 5.35
C TYR A 239 8.69 -16.35 4.67
N GLU A 240 9.64 -17.24 4.51
CA GLU A 240 10.87 -16.98 3.76
C GLU A 240 10.57 -16.95 2.27
N VAL A 241 11.12 -15.98 1.58
CA VAL A 241 11.01 -15.83 0.13
C VAL A 241 12.25 -16.41 -0.53
N ALA A 242 12.08 -17.50 -1.27
CA ALA A 242 13.18 -18.09 -2.00
C ALA A 242 13.71 -17.16 -3.08
N LEU A 243 15.01 -16.88 -3.03
CA LEU A 243 15.72 -16.12 -4.06
C LEU A 243 15.96 -17.01 -5.29
N ASN A 244 15.40 -16.57 -6.42
CA ASN A 244 15.60 -17.20 -7.72
C ASN A 244 15.92 -16.11 -8.74
N ALA A 245 17.09 -16.18 -9.37
CA ALA A 245 17.57 -15.16 -10.30
C ALA A 245 16.60 -14.94 -11.48
N ALA A 246 16.02 -16.00 -12.05
CA ALA A 246 15.06 -15.87 -13.14
C ALA A 246 13.78 -15.12 -12.70
N ARG A 247 13.37 -15.31 -11.46
CA ARG A 247 12.21 -14.64 -10.89
C ARG A 247 12.50 -13.16 -10.59
N VAL A 248 13.66 -12.84 -10.05
CA VAL A 248 14.13 -11.45 -9.86
C VAL A 248 14.10 -10.73 -11.20
N GLU A 249 14.73 -11.28 -12.23
CA GLU A 249 14.77 -10.69 -13.57
C GLU A 249 13.38 -10.59 -14.22
N ARG A 250 12.49 -11.55 -14.00
CA ARG A 250 11.09 -11.43 -14.44
C ARG A 250 10.40 -10.26 -13.77
N THR A 251 10.54 -10.11 -12.44
CA THR A 251 9.93 -9.01 -11.67
C THR A 251 10.44 -7.66 -12.18
N LYS A 252 11.74 -7.52 -12.41
CA LYS A 252 12.34 -6.31 -13.00
C LYS A 252 11.74 -6.00 -14.37
N ARG A 253 11.66 -6.99 -15.26
CA ARG A 253 11.07 -6.79 -16.61
C ARG A 253 9.60 -6.37 -16.54
N VAL A 254 8.80 -6.93 -15.63
CA VAL A 254 7.41 -6.50 -15.43
C VAL A 254 7.36 -5.06 -14.95
N ALA A 255 8.15 -4.70 -13.92
CA ALA A 255 8.24 -3.35 -13.40
C ALA A 255 8.66 -2.32 -14.47
N GLN A 256 9.64 -2.65 -15.33
CA GLN A 256 10.06 -1.83 -16.47
C GLN A 256 8.92 -1.62 -17.48
N ARG A 257 8.16 -2.67 -17.80
CA ARG A 257 7.00 -2.55 -18.71
C ARG A 257 5.91 -1.65 -18.13
N VAL A 258 5.64 -1.81 -16.83
CA VAL A 258 4.70 -0.94 -16.11
C VAL A 258 5.17 0.51 -16.16
N TRP A 259 6.46 0.76 -15.90
CA TRP A 259 7.02 2.10 -15.98
C TRP A 259 6.90 2.70 -17.39
N ARG A 260 7.20 1.94 -18.44
CA ARG A 260 7.05 2.39 -19.83
C ARG A 260 5.60 2.78 -20.13
N ALA A 261 4.62 2.02 -19.65
CA ALA A 261 3.19 2.33 -19.82
C ALA A 261 2.79 3.60 -19.07
N ILE A 262 3.33 3.81 -17.84
CA ILE A 262 3.15 5.05 -17.08
C ILE A 262 3.72 6.25 -17.86
N SER A 263 4.96 6.13 -18.34
CA SER A 263 5.65 7.19 -19.07
C SER A 263 4.99 7.52 -20.41
N ALA A 264 4.33 6.53 -21.02
CA ALA A 264 3.54 6.71 -22.26
C ALA A 264 2.14 7.29 -21.99
N GLY A 265 1.76 7.53 -20.72
CA GLY A 265 0.45 8.09 -20.38
C GLY A 265 -0.73 7.11 -20.53
N HIS A 266 -0.49 5.80 -20.47
CA HIS A 266 -1.55 4.80 -20.64
C HIS A 266 -2.37 4.67 -19.34
N PHE A 267 -3.37 5.53 -19.16
CA PHE A 267 -4.25 5.52 -18.00
C PHE A 267 -5.68 5.19 -18.41
N TYR A 268 -6.26 4.19 -17.75
CA TYR A 268 -7.64 3.73 -17.97
C TYR A 268 -8.21 3.10 -16.70
N PRO A 269 -9.53 3.08 -16.52
CA PRO A 269 -10.16 2.42 -15.39
C PRO A 269 -10.08 0.90 -15.51
N SER A 270 -9.82 0.21 -14.40
CA SER A 270 -9.89 -1.25 -14.29
C SER A 270 -10.97 -1.61 -13.25
N PRO A 271 -12.27 -1.54 -13.64
CA PRO A 271 -13.37 -1.71 -12.70
C PRO A 271 -13.47 -3.14 -12.23
N SER A 272 -13.50 -3.31 -10.90
CA SER A 272 -13.82 -4.57 -10.25
C SER A 272 -14.33 -4.30 -8.83
N PRO A 273 -15.07 -5.22 -8.19
CA PRO A 273 -15.46 -5.06 -6.79
C PRO A 273 -14.25 -4.81 -5.88
N MET A 274 -13.13 -5.48 -6.12
CA MET A 274 -11.92 -5.34 -5.32
C MET A 274 -11.24 -3.97 -5.53
N ASN A 275 -11.16 -3.49 -6.76
CA ASN A 275 -10.52 -2.21 -7.05
C ASN A 275 -11.39 -1.02 -6.66
N CYS A 276 -12.72 -1.13 -6.86
CA CYS A 276 -13.64 -0.01 -6.71
C CYS A 276 -14.28 0.07 -5.32
N GLY A 277 -14.33 -1.03 -4.57
CA GLY A 277 -15.02 -1.09 -3.27
C GLY A 277 -14.51 -0.05 -2.27
N THR A 278 -13.21 0.14 -2.21
CA THR A 278 -12.52 1.10 -1.32
C THR A 278 -11.69 2.13 -2.09
N CYS A 279 -12.07 2.44 -3.33
CA CYS A 279 -11.33 3.41 -4.14
C CYS A 279 -11.65 4.84 -3.70
N PRO A 280 -10.64 5.65 -3.28
CA PRO A 280 -10.87 7.01 -2.84
C PRO A 280 -11.16 8.00 -3.98
N PHE A 281 -11.12 7.54 -5.23
CA PHE A 281 -11.33 8.37 -6.42
C PHE A 281 -12.56 7.96 -7.22
N ARG A 282 -13.61 7.46 -6.55
CA ARG A 282 -14.82 7.01 -7.25
C ARG A 282 -15.54 8.16 -7.97
N THR A 283 -15.58 9.33 -7.36
CA THR A 283 -16.24 10.52 -7.92
C THR A 283 -15.53 11.01 -9.20
N PRO A 284 -14.23 11.31 -9.21
CA PRO A 284 -13.54 11.70 -10.43
C PRO A 284 -13.50 10.57 -11.48
N CYS A 285 -13.41 9.30 -11.06
CA CYS A 285 -13.42 8.17 -12.00
C CYS A 285 -14.73 8.06 -12.81
N ARG A 286 -15.87 8.35 -12.20
CA ARG A 286 -17.18 8.34 -12.89
C ARG A 286 -17.35 9.47 -13.91
N ARG A 287 -16.56 10.53 -13.76
CA ARG A 287 -16.56 11.70 -14.65
C ARG A 287 -15.44 11.63 -15.69
N TRP A 288 -14.63 10.60 -15.63
CA TRP A 288 -13.52 10.40 -16.56
C TRP A 288 -14.05 10.05 -17.94
N SER A 289 -13.64 10.84 -18.94
CA SER A 289 -14.07 10.68 -20.35
C SER A 289 -12.97 10.14 -21.28
N GLY A 290 -11.75 9.89 -20.72
CA GLY A 290 -10.59 9.48 -21.50
C GLY A 290 -9.60 10.61 -21.74
#